data_3b8f5586c0af77f3a0e93c961c190dbb
#
_entry.id   3b8f5586c0af77f3a0e93c961c190dbb
#
_cell.length_a   1.000
_cell.length_b   1.000
_cell.length_c   1.000
_cell.angle_alpha   90.00
_cell.angle_beta   90.00
_cell.angle_gamma   90.00
#
_symmetry.space_group_name_H-M   'P 1'
#
loop_
_entity.id
_entity.type
_entity.pdbx_description
1 polymer ?
#
loop_
_entity_poly.entity_id
_entity_poly.type
_entity_poly.pdbx_seq_one_letter_code
_entity_poly.pdbx_strand_id
1 'polypeptide(L)'
;MFGAELRRRRQEARMSLADLSGVTHYSKGYLSKLETGAKPPTSETAVICDNALDAGGALRALAPSRTPSGDPEPKVPSHSQEVWILRMEADGSTEFSGMDRRTALSAGAASLVTAAAGPSPVSPASPETLVWFREQFAALRALGQRAAPRVVLPLAVAQANALRQLAAGTNGRSSEEALGLAARFAEYAGWMAQEAGDDSAALWWTDTAATMAATAGDREMCAYVHVRRALVAMYAHDGARTIGLAERVRSEPGASARVLGLAAKREAQGHALVGDLVSSERALERARELLPVPKGTPSPHVLGSSHVADPVGVARGWCLVDLGRFEEGARVLDEEVARLPGSAVRARTRFGVRRALAHALAGEVDHACALTGELLDGVAASGSATVTADLRRLSQALTRYHGHGAVRDLGPRLVAALHRP
;
A
#
# COMPACT_ATOMS: atom_id res chain seq x y z
N MET A 1 6.20 -29.65 -2.58
CA MET A 1 4.99 -29.82 -1.76
C MET A 1 3.70 -29.41 -2.52
N PHE A 2 3.53 -28.18 -3.02
CA PHE A 2 2.31 -27.75 -3.72
C PHE A 2 1.93 -28.65 -4.91
N GLY A 3 2.83 -28.94 -5.82
CA GLY A 3 2.52 -29.72 -7.02
C GLY A 3 2.06 -31.16 -6.73
N ALA A 4 2.65 -31.79 -5.72
CA ALA A 4 2.22 -33.14 -5.30
C ALA A 4 0.80 -33.10 -4.69
N GLU A 5 0.47 -32.07 -3.90
CA GLU A 5 -0.87 -31.89 -3.32
C GLU A 5 -1.90 -31.55 -4.40
N LEU A 6 -1.55 -30.68 -5.36
CA LEU A 6 -2.40 -30.37 -6.51
C LEU A 6 -2.75 -31.62 -7.30
N ARG A 7 -1.74 -32.46 -7.58
CA ARG A 7 -1.96 -33.74 -8.28
C ARG A 7 -2.84 -34.69 -7.48
N ARG A 8 -2.61 -34.79 -6.17
CA ARG A 8 -3.39 -35.64 -5.27
C ARG A 8 -4.87 -35.21 -5.26
N ARG A 9 -5.15 -33.93 -5.05
CA ARG A 9 -6.52 -33.38 -5.02
C ARG A 9 -7.23 -33.55 -6.35
N ARG A 10 -6.54 -33.30 -7.47
CA ARG A 10 -7.12 -33.53 -8.80
C ARG A 10 -7.48 -34.99 -9.01
N GLN A 11 -6.64 -35.94 -8.58
CA GLN A 11 -6.89 -37.38 -8.70
C GLN A 11 -8.07 -37.82 -7.79
N GLU A 12 -8.15 -37.29 -6.57
CA GLU A 12 -9.29 -37.52 -5.66
C GLU A 12 -10.59 -37.02 -6.27
N ALA A 13 -10.57 -35.84 -6.91
CA ALA A 13 -11.70 -35.30 -7.66
C ALA A 13 -11.97 -36.05 -8.98
N ARG A 14 -11.19 -37.08 -9.31
CA ARG A 14 -11.27 -37.85 -10.57
C ARG A 14 -11.19 -37.00 -11.84
N MET A 15 -10.50 -35.86 -11.77
CA MET A 15 -10.32 -34.95 -12.89
C MET A 15 -9.05 -35.26 -13.67
N SER A 16 -9.12 -35.21 -15.00
CA SER A 16 -7.96 -35.17 -15.87
C SER A 16 -7.31 -33.77 -15.83
N LEU A 17 -6.07 -33.64 -16.34
CA LEU A 17 -5.49 -32.29 -16.55
C LEU A 17 -6.29 -31.46 -17.56
N ALA A 18 -7.07 -32.11 -18.44
CA ALA A 18 -7.96 -31.43 -19.37
C ALA A 18 -9.16 -30.83 -18.65
N ASP A 19 -9.76 -31.61 -17.75
CA ASP A 19 -10.93 -31.16 -16.98
C ASP A 19 -10.53 -30.00 -16.06
N LEU A 20 -9.41 -30.12 -15.33
CA LEU A 20 -8.90 -29.04 -14.50
C LEU A 20 -8.51 -27.81 -15.33
N SER A 21 -7.98 -28.00 -16.55
CA SER A 21 -7.72 -26.92 -17.51
C SER A 21 -9.01 -26.20 -17.91
N GLY A 22 -10.09 -26.92 -18.12
CA GLY A 22 -11.40 -26.34 -18.45
C GLY A 22 -11.97 -25.47 -17.33
N VAL A 23 -11.86 -25.91 -16.08
CA VAL A 23 -12.41 -25.21 -14.91
C VAL A 23 -11.52 -24.04 -14.48
N THR A 24 -10.20 -24.21 -14.55
CA THR A 24 -9.25 -23.18 -14.09
C THR A 24 -8.82 -22.21 -15.18
N HIS A 25 -9.12 -22.50 -16.44
CA HIS A 25 -8.66 -21.79 -17.63
C HIS A 25 -7.12 -21.70 -17.76
N TYR A 26 -6.37 -22.49 -17.00
CA TYR A 26 -4.93 -22.66 -17.20
C TYR A 26 -4.66 -23.73 -18.26
N SER A 27 -3.61 -23.54 -19.07
CA SER A 27 -3.25 -24.56 -20.05
C SER A 27 -2.80 -25.88 -19.36
N LYS A 28 -3.07 -27.04 -20.00
CA LYS A 28 -2.61 -28.36 -19.53
C LYS A 28 -1.10 -28.38 -19.24
N GLY A 29 -0.31 -27.73 -20.10
CA GLY A 29 1.14 -27.65 -19.93
C GLY A 29 1.53 -26.83 -18.71
N TYR A 30 0.80 -25.77 -18.38
CA TYR A 30 1.04 -24.98 -17.17
C TYR A 30 0.71 -25.79 -15.91
N LEU A 31 -0.47 -26.44 -15.88
CA LEU A 31 -0.90 -27.30 -14.76
C LEU A 31 0.08 -28.47 -14.55
N SER A 32 0.54 -29.11 -15.63
CA SER A 32 1.56 -30.15 -15.55
C SER A 32 2.88 -29.66 -14.93
N LYS A 33 3.32 -28.46 -15.29
CA LYS A 33 4.53 -27.84 -14.71
C LYS A 33 4.35 -27.51 -13.22
N LEU A 34 3.15 -27.15 -12.80
CA LEU A 34 2.82 -26.95 -11.38
C LEU A 34 2.87 -28.27 -10.62
N GLU A 35 2.23 -29.34 -11.16
CA GLU A 35 2.22 -30.66 -10.52
C GLU A 35 3.62 -31.28 -10.40
N THR A 36 4.49 -31.04 -11.37
CA THR A 36 5.87 -31.54 -11.37
C THR A 36 6.83 -30.64 -10.58
N GLY A 37 6.38 -29.48 -10.13
CA GLY A 37 7.26 -28.52 -9.44
C GLY A 37 8.19 -27.75 -10.38
N ALA A 38 8.08 -27.91 -11.70
CA ALA A 38 8.87 -27.18 -12.68
C ALA A 38 8.52 -25.68 -12.75
N LYS A 39 7.38 -25.29 -12.17
CA LYS A 39 6.98 -23.89 -12.00
C LYS A 39 6.37 -23.69 -10.60
N PRO A 40 6.81 -22.68 -9.83
CA PRO A 40 6.19 -22.37 -8.55
C PRO A 40 4.79 -21.79 -8.77
N PRO A 41 3.80 -22.09 -7.90
CA PRO A 41 2.49 -21.45 -7.95
C PRO A 41 2.59 -19.99 -7.51
N THR A 42 1.72 -19.12 -8.04
CA THR A 42 1.42 -17.83 -7.43
C THR A 42 0.30 -18.00 -6.39
N SER A 43 0.10 -17.01 -5.51
CA SER A 43 -1.01 -17.04 -4.56
C SER A 43 -2.36 -17.16 -5.28
N GLU A 44 -2.56 -16.43 -6.40
CA GLU A 44 -3.76 -16.52 -7.20
C GLU A 44 -3.96 -17.91 -7.83
N THR A 45 -2.87 -18.49 -8.34
CA THR A 45 -2.93 -19.85 -8.91
C THR A 45 -3.34 -20.87 -7.85
N ALA A 46 -2.80 -20.73 -6.64
CA ALA A 46 -3.14 -21.61 -5.53
C ALA A 46 -4.61 -21.49 -5.13
N VAL A 47 -5.12 -20.24 -5.04
CA VAL A 47 -6.54 -19.98 -4.74
C VAL A 47 -7.46 -20.55 -5.81
N ILE A 48 -7.14 -20.34 -7.09
CA ILE A 48 -7.97 -20.84 -8.20
C ILE A 48 -8.00 -22.37 -8.23
N CYS A 49 -6.85 -23.01 -8.05
CA CYS A 49 -6.78 -24.47 -8.00
C CYS A 49 -7.47 -25.03 -6.74
N ASP A 50 -7.33 -24.34 -5.60
CA ASP A 50 -8.00 -24.72 -4.35
C ASP A 50 -9.52 -24.68 -4.48
N ASN A 51 -10.06 -23.60 -5.06
CA ASN A 51 -11.50 -23.47 -5.32
C ASN A 51 -12.00 -24.51 -6.36
N ALA A 52 -11.25 -24.70 -7.45
CA ALA A 52 -11.65 -25.64 -8.52
C ALA A 52 -11.68 -27.11 -8.05
N LEU A 53 -10.92 -27.44 -7.01
CA LEU A 53 -10.81 -28.79 -6.46
C LEU A 53 -11.48 -28.93 -5.08
N ASP A 54 -12.19 -27.90 -4.61
CA ASP A 54 -12.79 -27.84 -3.26
C ASP A 54 -11.82 -28.32 -2.17
N ALA A 55 -10.57 -27.83 -2.25
CA ALA A 55 -9.47 -28.34 -1.42
C ALA A 55 -9.43 -27.74 0.00
N GLY A 56 -10.43 -26.91 0.37
CA GLY A 56 -10.61 -26.39 1.72
C GLY A 56 -9.43 -25.55 2.26
N GLY A 57 -8.68 -24.87 1.38
CA GLY A 57 -7.51 -24.06 1.77
C GLY A 57 -6.18 -24.81 1.74
N ALA A 58 -6.18 -26.12 1.50
CA ALA A 58 -4.95 -26.94 1.54
C ALA A 58 -3.90 -26.51 0.50
N LEU A 59 -4.34 -26.13 -0.71
CA LEU A 59 -3.45 -25.63 -1.74
C LEU A 59 -2.99 -24.20 -1.48
N ARG A 60 -3.84 -23.36 -0.88
CA ARG A 60 -3.48 -22.00 -0.46
C ARG A 60 -2.36 -22.02 0.59
N ALA A 61 -2.47 -22.91 1.58
CA ALA A 61 -1.48 -23.04 2.64
C ALA A 61 -0.09 -23.49 2.13
N LEU A 62 -0.04 -24.13 0.96
CA LEU A 62 1.19 -24.58 0.32
C LEU A 62 1.72 -23.63 -0.75
N ALA A 63 0.98 -22.54 -1.05
CA ALA A 63 1.52 -21.48 -1.88
C ALA A 63 2.73 -20.85 -1.17
N PRO A 64 3.81 -20.50 -1.90
CA PRO A 64 4.89 -19.78 -1.28
C PRO A 64 4.33 -18.43 -0.80
N SER A 65 4.18 -18.28 0.52
CA SER A 65 4.35 -16.97 1.12
C SER A 65 5.70 -16.51 0.60
N ARG A 66 5.80 -15.35 -0.05
CA ARG A 66 7.11 -14.72 -0.24
C ARG A 66 7.62 -14.43 1.17
N THR A 67 8.23 -15.45 1.78
CA THR A 67 9.18 -15.21 2.85
C THR A 67 10.27 -14.36 2.20
N PRO A 68 10.47 -13.14 2.64
CA PRO A 68 11.73 -12.48 2.35
C PRO A 68 12.78 -13.47 2.83
N SER A 69 13.67 -13.88 1.94
CA SER A 69 14.91 -14.60 2.29
C SER A 69 15.42 -13.94 3.55
N GLY A 70 15.69 -14.74 4.58
CA GLY A 70 16.01 -14.28 5.92
C GLY A 70 17.18 -13.31 5.92
N ASP A 71 16.89 -12.07 5.58
CA ASP A 71 17.69 -10.95 6.01
C ASP A 71 17.43 -10.81 7.50
N PRO A 72 18.50 -10.72 8.31
CA PRO A 72 18.36 -10.45 9.74
C PRO A 72 17.46 -9.23 9.88
N GLU A 73 16.53 -9.31 10.85
CA GLU A 73 15.71 -8.18 11.26
C GLU A 73 16.53 -6.91 11.04
N PRO A 74 16.07 -5.94 10.21
CA PRO A 74 16.89 -4.77 9.98
C PRO A 74 17.12 -4.18 11.36
N LYS A 75 18.36 -4.30 11.86
CA LYS A 75 18.78 -3.58 13.06
C LYS A 75 18.37 -2.17 12.77
N VAL A 76 17.40 -1.64 13.51
CA VAL A 76 16.98 -0.25 13.43
C VAL A 76 18.28 0.54 13.48
N PRO A 77 18.74 1.14 12.38
CA PRO A 77 19.96 1.92 12.42
C PRO A 77 19.70 3.03 13.43
N SER A 78 20.61 3.23 14.34
CA SER A 78 20.53 4.39 15.23
C SER A 78 20.47 5.62 14.34
N HIS A 79 19.33 6.30 14.31
CA HIS A 79 18.95 7.38 13.39
C HIS A 79 19.94 8.57 13.32
N SER A 80 21.02 8.51 14.07
CA SER A 80 22.08 9.55 14.13
C SER A 80 23.13 9.45 13.02
N GLN A 81 23.07 8.46 12.13
CA GLN A 81 24.16 8.19 11.16
C GLN A 81 23.73 8.14 9.69
N GLU A 82 22.45 8.26 9.36
CA GLU A 82 21.99 8.29 7.98
C GLU A 82 21.80 9.72 7.47
N VAL A 83 22.28 9.97 6.26
CA VAL A 83 22.08 11.21 5.50
C VAL A 83 21.21 10.87 4.31
N TRP A 84 20.12 11.58 4.14
CA TRP A 84 19.27 11.44 2.95
C TRP A 84 19.65 12.53 1.95
N ILE A 85 19.97 12.09 0.73
CA ILE A 85 20.35 12.98 -0.37
C ILE A 85 19.20 13.05 -1.35
N LEU A 86 18.72 14.27 -1.63
CA LEU A 86 17.86 14.55 -2.74
C LEU A 86 18.75 14.88 -3.94
N ARG A 87 18.82 13.97 -4.92
CA ARG A 87 19.50 14.23 -6.19
C ARG A 87 18.49 14.74 -7.19
N MET A 88 18.78 15.87 -7.82
CA MET A 88 18.02 16.38 -8.95
C MET A 88 18.81 16.12 -10.23
N GLU A 89 18.23 15.40 -11.16
CA GLU A 89 18.81 15.16 -12.48
C GLU A 89 18.47 16.30 -13.43
N ALA A 90 19.23 16.44 -14.52
CA ALA A 90 19.05 17.52 -15.49
C ALA A 90 17.70 17.47 -16.22
N ASP A 91 17.04 16.33 -16.25
CA ASP A 91 15.69 16.14 -16.81
C ASP A 91 14.57 16.54 -15.82
N GLY A 92 14.94 17.02 -14.63
CA GLY A 92 14.00 17.40 -13.59
C GLY A 92 13.51 16.21 -12.74
N SER A 93 13.98 14.99 -12.99
CA SER A 93 13.71 13.86 -12.11
C SER A 93 14.43 14.03 -10.78
N THR A 94 13.81 13.53 -9.70
CA THR A 94 14.37 13.58 -8.36
C THR A 94 14.45 12.18 -7.79
N GLU A 95 15.65 11.79 -7.37
CA GLU A 95 15.89 10.55 -6.66
C GLU A 95 16.18 10.85 -5.18
N PHE A 96 15.52 10.10 -4.30
CA PHE A 96 15.72 10.20 -2.86
C PHE A 96 16.44 8.92 -2.39
N SER A 97 17.73 9.06 -2.02
CA SER A 97 18.53 7.92 -1.57
C SER A 97 19.07 8.12 -0.16
N GLY A 98 18.95 7.08 0.67
CA GLY A 98 19.61 7.01 1.98
C GLY A 98 21.07 6.62 1.81
N MET A 99 21.95 7.32 2.50
CA MET A 99 23.38 7.03 2.51
C MET A 99 23.88 7.08 3.96
N ASP A 100 24.73 6.13 4.35
CA ASP A 100 25.36 6.23 5.65
C ASP A 100 26.30 7.46 5.69
N ARG A 101 26.44 8.07 6.87
CA ARG A 101 27.23 9.30 7.04
C ARG A 101 28.69 9.14 6.64
N ARG A 102 29.27 7.94 6.77
CA ARG A 102 30.66 7.70 6.35
C ARG A 102 30.78 7.69 4.84
N THR A 103 29.84 7.06 4.14
CA THR A 103 29.77 7.05 2.69
C THR A 103 29.48 8.44 2.15
N ALA A 104 28.59 9.21 2.78
CA ALA A 104 28.33 10.61 2.44
C ALA A 104 29.58 11.50 2.59
N LEU A 105 30.36 11.29 3.65
CA LEU A 105 31.63 12.02 3.88
C LEU A 105 32.76 11.54 2.95
N SER A 106 32.79 10.25 2.60
CA SER A 106 33.83 9.69 1.71
C SER A 106 33.53 9.95 0.22
N ALA A 107 32.27 10.15 -0.17
CA ALA A 107 31.87 10.50 -1.54
C ALA A 107 32.30 11.90 -1.97
N GLY A 108 33.10 12.57 -1.15
CA GLY A 108 33.70 13.85 -1.43
C GLY A 108 32.67 14.96 -1.54
N ALA A 109 32.80 15.93 -0.70
CA ALA A 109 32.02 17.16 -0.58
C ALA A 109 31.87 18.01 -1.85
N ALA A 110 31.73 17.41 -3.00
CA ALA A 110 31.63 18.09 -4.28
C ALA A 110 30.18 18.53 -4.60
N SER A 111 29.38 18.84 -3.65
CA SER A 111 28.13 19.62 -3.78
C SER A 111 27.27 19.55 -2.52
N LEU A 112 27.88 19.52 -1.33
CA LEU A 112 27.17 20.01 -0.18
C LEU A 112 27.17 21.53 -0.31
N VAL A 113 26.18 22.11 -0.95
CA VAL A 113 25.70 23.41 -0.51
C VAL A 113 25.11 23.18 0.88
N THR A 114 25.96 22.87 1.84
CA THR A 114 25.74 23.34 3.17
C THR A 114 25.77 24.85 3.00
N ALA A 115 24.58 25.45 2.83
CA ALA A 115 24.44 26.78 3.38
C ALA A 115 24.84 26.62 4.85
N ALA A 116 26.13 26.84 5.13
CA ALA A 116 26.62 27.28 6.40
C ALA A 116 26.11 28.73 6.58
N ALA A 117 24.78 28.89 6.49
CA ALA A 117 24.10 29.91 7.23
C ALA A 117 24.33 29.47 8.66
N GLY A 118 25.24 30.16 9.36
CA GLY A 118 25.22 30.18 10.81
C GLY A 118 23.78 30.31 11.27
N PRO A 119 23.44 30.00 12.52
CA PRO A 119 22.05 30.00 12.97
C PRO A 119 21.47 31.39 12.65
N SER A 120 20.86 31.48 11.46
CA SER A 120 19.99 32.62 11.17
C SER A 120 18.93 32.57 12.26
N PRO A 121 18.62 33.70 12.91
CA PRO A 121 17.53 33.72 13.89
C PRO A 121 16.28 33.24 13.18
N VAL A 122 15.99 31.95 13.35
CA VAL A 122 14.74 31.37 12.87
C VAL A 122 13.68 32.08 13.69
N SER A 123 12.82 32.85 13.03
CA SER A 123 11.65 33.44 13.69
C SER A 123 10.92 32.32 14.44
N PRO A 124 10.58 32.53 15.72
CA PRO A 124 9.88 31.52 16.49
C PRO A 124 8.60 31.10 15.78
N ALA A 125 8.21 29.83 15.92
CA ALA A 125 6.97 29.32 15.36
C ALA A 125 5.79 30.10 15.91
N SER A 126 5.26 31.06 15.12
CA SER A 126 4.06 31.80 15.50
C SER A 126 2.83 30.94 15.22
N PRO A 127 1.70 31.19 15.94
CA PRO A 127 0.43 30.50 15.67
C PRO A 127 0.00 30.63 14.21
N GLU A 128 0.18 31.80 13.59
CA GLU A 128 -0.17 32.07 12.19
C GLU A 128 0.67 31.23 11.24
N THR A 129 1.97 31.09 11.52
CA THR A 129 2.87 30.23 10.75
C THR A 129 2.41 28.77 10.80
N LEU A 130 2.01 28.27 11.98
CA LEU A 130 1.52 26.90 12.13
C LEU A 130 0.16 26.70 11.44
N VAL A 131 -0.72 27.69 11.42
CA VAL A 131 -1.97 27.66 10.65
C VAL A 131 -1.67 27.52 9.17
N TRP A 132 -0.74 28.32 8.64
CA TRP A 132 -0.31 28.24 7.24
C TRP A 132 0.21 26.83 6.88
N PHE A 133 1.06 26.23 7.71
CA PHE A 133 1.54 24.87 7.46
C PHE A 133 0.42 23.81 7.49
N ARG A 134 -0.60 23.98 8.34
CA ARG A 134 -1.79 23.09 8.33
C ARG A 134 -2.56 23.19 7.00
N GLU A 135 -2.73 24.41 6.48
CA GLU A 135 -3.36 24.62 5.17
C GLU A 135 -2.53 24.01 4.04
N GLN A 136 -1.20 24.20 4.07
CA GLN A 136 -0.29 23.56 3.12
C GLN A 136 -0.37 22.03 3.18
N PHE A 137 -0.50 21.43 4.37
CA PHE A 137 -0.68 19.99 4.52
C PHE A 137 -1.98 19.52 3.86
N ALA A 138 -3.09 20.22 4.06
CA ALA A 138 -4.36 19.92 3.42
C ALA A 138 -4.27 20.03 1.89
N ALA A 139 -3.64 21.11 1.38
CA ALA A 139 -3.43 21.32 -0.05
C ALA A 139 -2.53 20.22 -0.66
N LEU A 140 -1.47 19.83 0.04
CA LEU A 140 -0.56 18.79 -0.41
C LEU A 140 -1.23 17.42 -0.47
N ARG A 141 -2.09 17.10 0.49
CA ARG A 141 -2.90 15.87 0.47
C ARG A 141 -3.90 15.85 -0.71
N ALA A 142 -4.49 17.00 -1.03
CA ALA A 142 -5.36 17.13 -2.19
C ALA A 142 -4.58 16.99 -3.51
N LEU A 143 -3.39 17.59 -3.60
CA LEU A 143 -2.47 17.43 -4.72
C LEU A 143 -2.09 15.96 -4.92
N GLY A 144 -1.76 15.24 -3.86
CA GLY A 144 -1.40 13.82 -3.90
C GLY A 144 -2.50 12.88 -4.37
N GLN A 145 -3.75 13.34 -4.48
CA GLN A 145 -4.81 12.57 -5.14
C GLN A 145 -4.69 12.59 -6.67
N ARG A 146 -3.97 13.55 -7.23
CA ARG A 146 -3.92 13.82 -8.68
C ARG A 146 -2.52 13.77 -9.26
N ALA A 147 -1.50 14.13 -8.49
CA ALA A 147 -0.11 14.21 -8.93
C ALA A 147 0.66 12.91 -8.62
N ALA A 148 1.66 12.62 -9.45
CA ALA A 148 2.56 11.50 -9.21
C ALA A 148 3.39 11.70 -7.92
N PRO A 149 3.79 10.60 -7.24
CA PRO A 149 4.56 10.67 -5.99
C PRO A 149 5.84 11.49 -6.10
N ARG A 150 6.53 11.42 -7.25
CA ARG A 150 7.76 12.19 -7.54
C ARG A 150 7.58 13.71 -7.44
N VAL A 151 6.36 14.21 -7.64
CA VAL A 151 6.04 15.63 -7.51
C VAL A 151 5.72 15.99 -6.05
N VAL A 152 5.03 15.10 -5.35
CA VAL A 152 4.49 15.37 -4.01
C VAL A 152 5.53 15.11 -2.90
N LEU A 153 6.35 14.07 -3.05
CA LEU A 153 7.33 13.65 -2.05
C LEU A 153 8.34 14.76 -1.70
N PRO A 154 8.99 15.43 -2.65
CA PRO A 154 9.94 16.51 -2.34
C PRO A 154 9.29 17.66 -1.56
N LEU A 155 8.03 17.99 -1.88
CA LEU A 155 7.28 19.04 -1.18
C LEU A 155 6.97 18.64 0.27
N ALA A 156 6.56 17.38 0.51
CA ALA A 156 6.31 16.88 1.86
C ALA A 156 7.59 16.92 2.71
N VAL A 157 8.71 16.49 2.13
CA VAL A 157 10.03 16.49 2.79
C VAL A 157 10.48 17.91 3.14
N ALA A 158 10.37 18.85 2.22
CA ALA A 158 10.74 20.24 2.44
C ALA A 158 9.94 20.86 3.61
N GLN A 159 8.64 20.61 3.65
CA GLN A 159 7.77 21.11 4.72
C GLN A 159 8.08 20.46 6.07
N ALA A 160 8.33 19.14 6.11
CA ALA A 160 8.74 18.45 7.33
C ALA A 160 10.05 19.04 7.89
N ASN A 161 11.04 19.29 7.04
CA ASN A 161 12.32 19.88 7.44
C ASN A 161 12.19 21.33 7.92
N ALA A 162 11.39 22.15 7.23
CA ALA A 162 11.13 23.53 7.65
C ALA A 162 10.51 23.58 9.06
N LEU A 163 9.51 22.75 9.32
CA LEU A 163 8.87 22.63 10.63
C LEU A 163 9.82 22.15 11.73
N ARG A 164 10.73 21.21 11.41
CA ARG A 164 11.77 20.78 12.36
C ARG A 164 12.70 21.92 12.73
N GLN A 165 13.11 22.74 11.76
CA GLN A 165 13.95 23.90 12.03
C GLN A 165 13.22 24.94 12.87
N LEU A 166 11.95 25.23 12.58
CA LEU A 166 11.11 26.10 13.39
C LEU A 166 10.97 25.59 14.83
N ALA A 167 10.76 24.28 15.01
CA ALA A 167 10.69 23.67 16.34
C ALA A 167 12.01 23.80 17.11
N ALA A 168 13.15 23.63 16.45
CA ALA A 168 14.48 23.78 17.08
C ALA A 168 14.77 25.21 17.53
N GLY A 169 14.22 26.22 16.87
CA GLY A 169 14.33 27.64 17.22
C GLY A 169 13.28 28.13 18.23
N THR A 170 12.41 27.23 18.73
CA THR A 170 11.26 27.57 19.59
C THR A 170 11.21 26.61 20.78
N ASN A 171 10.65 27.07 21.91
CA ASN A 171 10.52 26.25 23.12
C ASN A 171 9.05 26.06 23.50
N GLY A 172 8.77 25.06 24.35
CA GLY A 172 7.48 24.80 24.91
C GLY A 172 6.43 24.34 23.86
N ARG A 173 5.18 24.72 24.08
CA ARG A 173 4.03 24.22 23.31
C ARG A 173 4.14 24.49 21.81
N SER A 174 4.68 25.63 21.40
CA SER A 174 4.82 25.94 19.96
C SER A 174 5.85 25.02 19.27
N SER A 175 6.91 24.61 19.98
CA SER A 175 7.84 23.60 19.49
C SER A 175 7.18 22.23 19.35
N GLU A 176 6.38 21.81 20.35
CA GLU A 176 5.64 20.54 20.31
C GLU A 176 4.64 20.53 19.15
N GLU A 177 3.88 21.61 18.96
CA GLU A 177 2.93 21.73 17.84
C GLU A 177 3.65 21.70 16.49
N ALA A 178 4.78 22.37 16.34
CA ALA A 178 5.58 22.34 15.12
C ALA A 178 6.11 20.94 14.82
N LEU A 179 6.63 20.23 15.84
CA LEU A 179 7.10 18.84 15.70
C LEU A 179 5.96 17.87 15.39
N GLY A 180 4.80 18.03 16.03
CA GLY A 180 3.63 17.23 15.73
C GLY A 180 3.17 17.39 14.28
N LEU A 181 3.21 18.63 13.76
CA LEU A 181 2.90 18.87 12.35
C LEU A 181 4.00 18.36 11.42
N ALA A 182 5.29 18.48 11.80
CA ALA A 182 6.41 17.87 11.07
C ALA A 182 6.24 16.35 10.95
N ALA A 183 5.80 15.67 12.03
CA ALA A 183 5.51 14.25 12.03
C ALA A 183 4.42 13.88 11.02
N ARG A 184 3.40 14.73 10.84
CA ARG A 184 2.35 14.52 9.83
C ARG A 184 2.90 14.60 8.40
N PHE A 185 3.76 15.58 8.11
CA PHE A 185 4.41 15.70 6.81
C PHE A 185 5.39 14.54 6.56
N ALA A 186 6.12 14.09 7.57
CA ALA A 186 7.02 12.94 7.48
C ALA A 186 6.27 11.64 7.21
N GLU A 187 5.15 11.39 7.91
CA GLU A 187 4.27 10.24 7.64
C GLU A 187 3.76 10.26 6.21
N TYR A 188 3.33 11.44 5.74
CA TYR A 188 2.84 11.62 4.38
C TYR A 188 3.95 11.42 3.33
N ALA A 189 5.18 11.88 3.62
CA ALA A 189 6.36 11.58 2.81
C ALA A 189 6.62 10.07 2.73
N GLY A 190 6.49 9.34 3.85
CA GLY A 190 6.57 7.89 3.89
C GLY A 190 5.50 7.21 3.02
N TRP A 191 4.27 7.76 3.00
CA TRP A 191 3.26 7.24 2.09
C TRP A 191 3.61 7.52 0.63
N MET A 192 4.09 8.70 0.29
CA MET A 192 4.50 9.04 -1.07
C MET A 192 5.72 8.22 -1.53
N ALA A 193 6.66 7.91 -0.65
CA ALA A 193 7.77 7.01 -0.93
C ALA A 193 7.27 5.59 -1.27
N GLN A 194 6.31 5.05 -0.52
CA GLN A 194 5.66 3.78 -0.83
C GLN A 194 4.96 3.82 -2.19
N GLU A 195 4.24 4.90 -2.49
CA GLU A 195 3.58 5.09 -3.78
C GLU A 195 4.59 5.24 -4.94
N ALA A 196 5.81 5.70 -4.65
CA ALA A 196 6.93 5.73 -5.60
C ALA A 196 7.62 4.36 -5.76
N GLY A 197 7.32 3.38 -4.92
CA GLY A 197 7.90 2.03 -4.96
C GLY A 197 9.13 1.84 -4.08
N ASP A 198 9.44 2.80 -3.21
CA ASP A 198 10.55 2.72 -2.25
C ASP A 198 10.02 2.39 -0.85
N ASP A 199 9.91 1.10 -0.55
CA ASP A 199 9.45 0.64 0.76
C ASP A 199 10.47 0.93 1.87
N SER A 200 11.76 1.02 1.55
CA SER A 200 12.82 1.36 2.52
C SER A 200 12.70 2.81 2.96
N ALA A 201 12.57 3.74 2.01
CA ALA A 201 12.28 5.14 2.31
C ALA A 201 10.93 5.32 3.03
N ALA A 202 9.91 4.54 2.65
CA ALA A 202 8.60 4.56 3.32
C ALA A 202 8.71 4.21 4.81
N LEU A 203 9.47 3.17 5.14
CA LEU A 203 9.71 2.76 6.54
C LEU A 203 10.55 3.79 7.28
N TRP A 204 11.61 4.30 6.67
CA TRP A 204 12.47 5.33 7.28
C TRP A 204 11.69 6.60 7.62
N TRP A 205 10.87 7.11 6.70
CA TRP A 205 10.02 8.28 6.95
C TRP A 205 8.95 8.01 8.01
N THR A 206 8.43 6.79 8.06
CA THR A 206 7.49 6.35 9.08
C THR A 206 8.14 6.35 10.46
N ASP A 207 9.39 5.90 10.58
CA ASP A 207 10.16 5.90 11.83
C ASP A 207 10.59 7.32 12.24
N THR A 208 10.93 8.15 11.25
CA THR A 208 11.19 9.58 11.47
C THR A 208 9.96 10.30 12.02
N ALA A 209 8.77 10.01 11.47
CA ALA A 209 7.50 10.52 11.98
C ALA A 209 7.24 10.08 13.44
N ALA A 210 7.54 8.81 13.77
CA ALA A 210 7.41 8.29 15.13
C ALA A 210 8.30 9.04 16.12
N THR A 211 9.55 9.30 15.76
CA THR A 211 10.51 10.02 16.60
C THR A 211 10.06 11.46 16.86
N MET A 212 9.62 12.18 15.82
CA MET A 212 9.08 13.53 15.95
C MET A 212 7.80 13.55 16.81
N ALA A 213 6.88 12.61 16.58
CA ALA A 213 5.65 12.48 17.32
C ALA A 213 5.89 12.21 18.82
N ALA A 214 6.84 11.32 19.13
CA ALA A 214 7.22 11.03 20.51
C ALA A 214 7.78 12.27 21.22
N THR A 215 8.64 13.04 20.55
CA THR A 215 9.19 14.30 21.10
C THR A 215 8.09 15.35 21.28
N ALA A 216 7.09 15.38 20.39
CA ALA A 216 5.93 16.28 20.47
C ALA A 216 4.85 15.81 21.47
N GLY A 217 4.97 14.62 22.06
CA GLY A 217 3.92 14.03 22.91
C GLY A 217 2.69 13.57 22.14
N ASP A 218 2.74 13.48 20.80
CA ASP A 218 1.62 13.00 19.95
C ASP A 218 1.51 11.47 19.99
N ARG A 219 0.84 10.96 21.04
CA ARG A 219 0.63 9.53 21.24
C ARG A 219 -0.22 8.89 20.14
N GLU A 220 -1.15 9.63 19.55
CA GLU A 220 -1.98 9.13 18.47
C GLU A 220 -1.15 8.81 17.22
N MET A 221 -0.22 9.69 16.83
CA MET A 221 0.69 9.46 15.72
C MET A 221 1.66 8.30 16.03
N CYS A 222 2.16 8.19 17.27
CA CYS A 222 3.01 7.07 17.68
C CYS A 222 2.29 5.72 17.49
N ALA A 223 1.02 5.62 17.86
CA ALA A 223 0.21 4.43 17.61
C ALA A 223 -0.05 4.20 16.10
N TYR A 224 -0.31 5.28 15.35
CA TYR A 224 -0.61 5.18 13.92
C TYR A 224 0.58 4.70 13.08
N VAL A 225 1.80 4.91 13.51
CA VAL A 225 3.01 4.39 12.84
C VAL A 225 2.95 2.87 12.63
N HIS A 226 2.40 2.12 13.57
CA HIS A 226 2.21 0.68 13.41
C HIS A 226 1.21 0.34 12.28
N VAL A 227 0.16 1.15 12.10
CA VAL A 227 -0.78 1.01 10.98
C VAL A 227 -0.07 1.24 9.64
N ARG A 228 0.87 2.19 9.59
CA ARG A 228 1.69 2.47 8.39
C ARG A 228 2.64 1.31 8.08
N ARG A 229 3.36 0.81 9.09
CA ARG A 229 4.24 -0.36 8.93
C ARG A 229 3.44 -1.60 8.49
N ALA A 230 2.23 -1.82 9.05
CA ALA A 230 1.34 -2.89 8.63
C ALA A 230 0.91 -2.76 7.17
N LEU A 231 0.71 -1.52 6.67
CA LEU A 231 0.38 -1.29 5.26
C LEU A 231 1.54 -1.69 4.33
N VAL A 232 2.78 -1.37 4.68
CA VAL A 232 3.96 -1.78 3.90
C VAL A 232 4.07 -3.31 3.89
N ALA A 233 3.95 -3.97 5.04
CA ALA A 233 3.96 -5.43 5.15
C ALA A 233 2.83 -6.09 4.33
N MET A 234 1.63 -5.49 4.31
CA MET A 234 0.50 -5.96 3.50
C MET A 234 0.81 -5.97 2.00
N TYR A 235 1.44 -4.89 1.48
CA TYR A 235 1.85 -4.83 0.08
C TYR A 235 3.01 -5.76 -0.26
N ALA A 236 3.84 -6.09 0.73
CA ALA A 236 4.84 -7.15 0.62
C ALA A 236 4.23 -8.57 0.68
N HIS A 237 2.89 -8.69 0.80
CA HIS A 237 2.16 -9.95 0.99
C HIS A 237 2.58 -10.74 2.25
N ASP A 238 3.10 -10.06 3.27
CA ASP A 238 3.41 -10.64 4.57
C ASP A 238 2.22 -10.50 5.52
N GLY A 239 1.29 -11.46 5.43
CA GLY A 239 0.06 -11.44 6.22
C GLY A 239 0.33 -11.55 7.72
N ALA A 240 1.26 -12.41 8.15
CA ALA A 240 1.60 -12.61 9.56
C ALA A 240 2.19 -11.32 10.18
N ARG A 241 3.12 -10.67 9.49
CA ARG A 241 3.68 -9.39 9.92
C ARG A 241 2.64 -8.28 9.92
N THR A 242 1.72 -8.27 8.95
CA THR A 242 0.62 -7.30 8.88
C THR A 242 -0.28 -7.42 10.12
N ILE A 243 -0.66 -8.65 10.51
CA ILE A 243 -1.46 -8.93 11.70
C ILE A 243 -0.70 -8.45 12.96
N GLY A 244 0.52 -8.92 13.16
CA GLY A 244 1.29 -8.60 14.37
C GLY A 244 1.53 -7.09 14.56
N LEU A 245 1.78 -6.34 13.47
CA LEU A 245 1.92 -4.88 13.53
C LEU A 245 0.58 -4.18 13.83
N ALA A 246 -0.52 -4.64 13.26
CA ALA A 246 -1.85 -4.10 13.54
C ALA A 246 -2.28 -4.35 15.00
N GLU A 247 -1.98 -5.52 15.53
CA GLU A 247 -2.27 -5.89 16.91
C GLU A 247 -1.51 -5.05 17.95
N ARG A 248 -0.28 -4.65 17.66
CA ARG A 248 0.51 -3.76 18.54
C ARG A 248 -0.19 -2.45 18.87
N VAL A 249 -1.01 -1.93 17.93
CA VAL A 249 -1.75 -0.67 18.15
C VAL A 249 -2.68 -0.76 19.37
N ARG A 250 -3.20 -1.93 19.70
CA ARG A 250 -4.10 -2.11 20.87
C ARG A 250 -3.39 -1.89 22.21
N SER A 251 -2.09 -2.09 22.25
CA SER A 251 -1.27 -1.87 23.45
C SER A 251 -0.63 -0.48 23.51
N GLU A 252 -0.80 0.33 22.45
CA GLU A 252 -0.23 1.68 22.41
C GLU A 252 -1.08 2.68 23.23
N PRO A 253 -0.51 3.32 24.26
CA PRO A 253 -1.22 4.30 25.04
C PRO A 253 -1.58 5.53 24.20
N GLY A 254 -2.87 5.90 24.21
CA GLY A 254 -3.35 7.08 23.49
C GLY A 254 -3.78 6.82 22.03
N ALA A 255 -3.89 5.55 21.62
CA ALA A 255 -4.51 5.20 20.35
C ALA A 255 -6.00 5.61 20.36
N SER A 256 -6.38 6.50 19.44
CA SER A 256 -7.78 6.92 19.28
C SER A 256 -8.62 5.79 18.67
N ALA A 257 -9.95 5.88 18.82
CA ALA A 257 -10.88 4.96 18.16
C ALA A 257 -10.62 4.86 16.65
N ARG A 258 -10.25 5.99 16.01
CA ARG A 258 -9.91 6.02 14.59
C ARG A 258 -8.65 5.19 14.29
N VAL A 259 -7.59 5.35 15.07
CA VAL A 259 -6.33 4.62 14.87
C VAL A 259 -6.54 3.12 15.15
N LEU A 260 -7.28 2.77 16.18
CA LEU A 260 -7.68 1.39 16.48
C LEU A 260 -8.51 0.77 15.34
N GLY A 261 -9.45 1.51 14.78
CA GLY A 261 -10.25 1.05 13.64
C GLY A 261 -9.44 0.88 12.36
N LEU A 262 -8.47 1.79 12.09
CA LEU A 262 -7.54 1.64 10.98
C LEU A 262 -6.61 0.42 11.18
N ALA A 263 -6.21 0.14 12.41
CA ALA A 263 -5.44 -1.06 12.76
C ALA A 263 -6.27 -2.34 12.54
N ALA A 264 -7.51 -2.38 13.03
CA ALA A 264 -8.41 -3.51 12.83
C ALA A 264 -8.66 -3.79 11.34
N LYS A 265 -8.76 -2.73 10.53
CA LYS A 265 -8.82 -2.87 9.07
C LYS A 265 -7.55 -3.52 8.49
N ARG A 266 -6.34 -3.20 8.97
CA ARG A 266 -5.10 -3.85 8.53
C ARG A 266 -5.02 -5.29 9.00
N GLU A 267 -5.45 -5.55 10.24
CA GLU A 267 -5.55 -6.89 10.79
C GLU A 267 -6.43 -7.79 9.91
N ALA A 268 -7.61 -7.29 9.50
CA ALA A 268 -8.49 -7.99 8.57
C ALA A 268 -7.80 -8.33 7.23
N GLN A 269 -7.07 -7.37 6.65
CA GLN A 269 -6.34 -7.59 5.40
C GLN A 269 -5.19 -8.60 5.58
N GLY A 270 -4.52 -8.59 6.75
CA GLY A 270 -3.51 -9.59 7.09
C GLY A 270 -4.10 -11.00 7.19
N HIS A 271 -5.24 -11.15 7.88
CA HIS A 271 -5.96 -12.43 7.96
C HIS A 271 -6.44 -12.91 6.59
N ALA A 272 -6.92 -12.01 5.73
CA ALA A 272 -7.31 -12.37 4.37
C ALA A 272 -6.11 -12.89 3.55
N LEU A 273 -4.91 -12.29 3.70
CA LEU A 273 -3.69 -12.75 3.04
C LEU A 273 -3.26 -14.16 3.47
N VAL A 274 -3.53 -14.55 4.71
CA VAL A 274 -3.24 -15.92 5.20
C VAL A 274 -4.42 -16.89 5.03
N GLY A 275 -5.54 -16.44 4.42
CA GLY A 275 -6.69 -17.27 4.11
C GLY A 275 -7.66 -17.48 5.28
N ASP A 276 -7.52 -16.74 6.39
CA ASP A 276 -8.40 -16.84 7.56
C ASP A 276 -9.61 -15.90 7.40
N LEU A 277 -10.68 -16.43 6.82
CA LEU A 277 -11.94 -15.71 6.62
C LEU A 277 -12.57 -15.25 7.94
N VAL A 278 -12.61 -16.14 8.94
CA VAL A 278 -13.32 -15.87 10.20
C VAL A 278 -12.67 -14.72 10.96
N SER A 279 -11.35 -14.74 11.10
CA SER A 279 -10.62 -13.66 11.77
C SER A 279 -10.65 -12.37 10.96
N SER A 280 -10.63 -12.46 9.62
CA SER A 280 -10.77 -11.29 8.74
C SER A 280 -12.12 -10.60 8.95
N GLU A 281 -13.23 -11.34 8.94
CA GLU A 281 -14.57 -10.77 9.15
C GLU A 281 -14.72 -10.15 10.54
N ARG A 282 -14.26 -10.83 11.61
CA ARG A 282 -14.26 -10.27 12.97
C ARG A 282 -13.47 -8.97 13.07
N ALA A 283 -12.33 -8.88 12.40
CA ALA A 283 -11.53 -7.66 12.39
C ALA A 283 -12.22 -6.53 11.60
N LEU A 284 -12.93 -6.83 10.49
CA LEU A 284 -13.75 -5.86 9.76
C LEU A 284 -14.94 -5.36 10.60
N GLU A 285 -15.58 -6.21 11.38
CA GLU A 285 -16.65 -5.81 12.29
C GLU A 285 -16.12 -4.80 13.33
N ARG A 286 -15.02 -5.12 14.01
CA ARG A 286 -14.36 -4.17 14.94
C ARG A 286 -13.96 -2.86 14.24
N ALA A 287 -13.45 -2.94 13.01
CA ALA A 287 -13.12 -1.75 12.25
C ALA A 287 -14.35 -0.88 11.97
N ARG A 288 -15.51 -1.49 11.68
CA ARG A 288 -16.77 -0.78 11.39
C ARG A 288 -17.33 -0.08 12.63
N GLU A 289 -17.24 -0.68 13.80
CA GLU A 289 -17.63 -0.08 15.07
C GLU A 289 -16.78 1.17 15.38
N LEU A 290 -15.49 1.13 15.07
CA LEU A 290 -14.52 2.17 15.39
C LEU A 290 -14.38 3.25 14.29
N LEU A 291 -14.78 2.95 13.04
CA LEU A 291 -14.75 3.85 11.90
C LEU A 291 -16.15 4.03 11.31
N PRO A 292 -17.05 4.69 12.01
CA PRO A 292 -18.38 4.97 11.45
C PRO A 292 -18.26 5.81 10.19
N VAL A 293 -19.14 5.54 9.22
CA VAL A 293 -19.21 6.34 7.99
C VAL A 293 -19.56 7.80 8.35
N PRO A 294 -18.72 8.77 8.01
CA PRO A 294 -18.94 10.15 8.40
C PRO A 294 -20.14 10.74 7.67
N LYS A 295 -20.96 11.52 8.38
CA LYS A 295 -22.09 12.31 7.81
C LYS A 295 -21.60 13.62 7.16
N GLY A 296 -20.50 13.59 6.41
CA GLY A 296 -19.93 14.78 5.78
C GLY A 296 -18.51 14.54 5.28
N THR A 297 -17.88 15.59 4.75
CA THR A 297 -16.48 15.49 4.31
C THR A 297 -15.56 15.37 5.52
N PRO A 298 -14.74 14.30 5.62
CA PRO A 298 -13.78 14.17 6.71
C PRO A 298 -12.80 15.35 6.75
N SER A 299 -12.38 15.75 7.95
CA SER A 299 -11.34 16.76 8.10
C SER A 299 -10.07 16.37 7.34
N PRO A 300 -9.40 17.29 6.65
CA PRO A 300 -8.13 17.00 5.98
C PRO A 300 -7.00 16.65 6.95
N HIS A 301 -7.19 16.88 8.24
CA HIS A 301 -6.19 16.64 9.27
C HIS A 301 -6.28 15.26 9.93
N VAL A 302 -7.25 14.43 9.55
CA VAL A 302 -7.38 13.08 10.12
C VAL A 302 -6.25 12.16 9.66
N LEU A 303 -5.85 11.24 10.51
CA LEU A 303 -4.90 10.17 10.16
C LEU A 303 -5.53 9.18 9.18
N GLY A 304 -4.73 8.71 8.24
CA GLY A 304 -5.19 7.84 7.16
C GLY A 304 -5.94 8.58 6.06
N SER A 305 -6.66 7.84 5.21
CA SER A 305 -7.38 8.43 4.08
C SER A 305 -8.56 9.29 4.55
N SER A 306 -8.68 10.49 3.95
CA SER A 306 -9.82 11.40 4.09
C SER A 306 -10.73 11.42 2.84
N HIS A 307 -10.36 10.66 1.79
CA HIS A 307 -11.06 10.67 0.50
C HIS A 307 -11.89 9.41 0.26
N VAL A 308 -11.93 8.47 1.21
CA VAL A 308 -12.72 7.25 1.14
C VAL A 308 -13.79 7.34 2.23
N ALA A 309 -15.04 7.43 1.81
CA ALA A 309 -16.18 7.60 2.72
C ALA A 309 -16.36 6.36 3.63
N ASP A 310 -16.34 5.17 3.05
CA ASP A 310 -16.35 3.91 3.79
C ASP A 310 -15.02 3.15 3.60
N PRO A 311 -14.01 3.39 4.48
CA PRO A 311 -12.73 2.69 4.40
C PRO A 311 -12.84 1.21 4.78
N VAL A 312 -13.91 0.78 5.45
CA VAL A 312 -14.14 -0.61 5.83
C VAL A 312 -14.81 -1.37 4.69
N GLY A 313 -15.79 -0.76 4.01
CA GLY A 313 -16.44 -1.34 2.85
C GLY A 313 -15.45 -1.70 1.73
N VAL A 314 -14.58 -0.75 1.33
CA VAL A 314 -13.53 -1.04 0.34
C VAL A 314 -12.52 -2.07 0.82
N ALA A 315 -12.20 -2.11 2.13
CA ALA A 315 -11.31 -3.11 2.68
C ALA A 315 -11.96 -4.52 2.68
N ARG A 316 -13.28 -4.60 2.92
CA ARG A 316 -14.03 -5.86 2.83
C ARG A 316 -13.95 -6.44 1.42
N GLY A 317 -14.24 -5.63 0.39
CA GLY A 317 -14.10 -6.08 -1.00
C GLY A 317 -12.68 -6.54 -1.32
N TRP A 318 -11.67 -5.82 -0.81
CA TRP A 318 -10.27 -6.21 -0.93
C TRP A 318 -9.99 -7.58 -0.27
N CYS A 319 -10.41 -7.78 0.97
CA CYS A 319 -10.23 -9.04 1.71
C CYS A 319 -10.90 -10.22 1.01
N LEU A 320 -12.11 -10.04 0.49
CA LEU A 320 -12.83 -11.08 -0.25
C LEU A 320 -12.06 -11.56 -1.48
N VAL A 321 -11.41 -10.64 -2.22
CA VAL A 321 -10.55 -11.00 -3.36
C VAL A 321 -9.33 -11.82 -2.90
N ASP A 322 -8.66 -11.40 -1.82
CA ASP A 322 -7.49 -12.12 -1.30
C ASP A 322 -7.88 -13.49 -0.69
N LEU A 323 -9.13 -13.62 -0.19
CA LEU A 323 -9.72 -14.87 0.29
C LEU A 323 -10.23 -15.80 -0.83
N GLY A 324 -10.22 -15.34 -2.10
CA GLY A 324 -10.71 -16.13 -3.23
C GLY A 324 -12.21 -16.11 -3.45
N ARG A 325 -12.93 -15.21 -2.77
CA ARG A 325 -14.39 -15.00 -2.95
C ARG A 325 -14.60 -13.90 -4.01
N PHE A 326 -14.27 -14.23 -5.26
CA PHE A 326 -14.08 -13.23 -6.32
C PHE A 326 -15.38 -12.52 -6.70
N GLU A 327 -16.49 -13.26 -6.90
CA GLU A 327 -17.79 -12.69 -7.28
C GLU A 327 -18.33 -11.76 -6.17
N GLU A 328 -18.20 -12.18 -4.92
CA GLU A 328 -18.64 -11.36 -3.80
C GLU A 328 -17.75 -10.12 -3.65
N GLY A 329 -16.42 -10.28 -3.80
CA GLY A 329 -15.46 -9.19 -3.80
C GLY A 329 -15.71 -8.17 -4.90
N ALA A 330 -16.03 -8.65 -6.12
CA ALA A 330 -16.38 -7.81 -7.26
C ALA A 330 -17.61 -6.96 -6.97
N ARG A 331 -18.72 -7.60 -6.51
CA ARG A 331 -19.96 -6.92 -6.17
C ARG A 331 -19.77 -5.84 -5.08
N VAL A 332 -19.02 -6.15 -4.02
CA VAL A 332 -18.73 -5.17 -2.96
C VAL A 332 -17.89 -4.01 -3.51
N LEU A 333 -16.88 -4.28 -4.35
CA LEU A 333 -16.06 -3.24 -4.94
C LEU A 333 -16.82 -2.39 -5.98
N ASP A 334 -17.80 -2.95 -6.69
CA ASP A 334 -18.70 -2.19 -7.57
C ASP A 334 -19.44 -1.10 -6.80
N GLU A 335 -20.04 -1.46 -5.68
CA GLU A 335 -20.79 -0.55 -4.83
C GLU A 335 -19.88 0.53 -4.22
N GLU A 336 -18.73 0.12 -3.68
CA GLU A 336 -17.85 1.04 -2.95
C GLU A 336 -17.08 1.99 -3.89
N VAL A 337 -16.64 1.52 -5.06
CA VAL A 337 -15.96 2.39 -6.05
C VAL A 337 -16.93 3.40 -6.63
N ALA A 338 -18.20 3.06 -6.82
CA ALA A 338 -19.24 3.98 -7.28
C ALA A 338 -19.47 5.14 -6.29
N ARG A 339 -19.28 4.92 -4.99
CA ARG A 339 -19.43 5.93 -3.92
C ARG A 339 -18.23 6.86 -3.78
N LEU A 340 -17.08 6.55 -4.40
CA LEU A 340 -15.89 7.38 -4.30
C LEU A 340 -16.08 8.72 -5.03
N PRO A 341 -15.75 9.85 -4.38
CA PRO A 341 -15.87 11.17 -5.01
C PRO A 341 -14.99 11.26 -6.26
N GLY A 342 -15.44 11.99 -7.29
CA GLY A 342 -14.68 12.21 -8.52
C GLY A 342 -13.30 12.86 -8.29
N SER A 343 -13.18 13.66 -7.22
CA SER A 343 -11.92 14.31 -6.82
C SER A 343 -10.88 13.34 -6.24
N ALA A 344 -11.30 12.15 -5.78
CA ALA A 344 -10.44 11.12 -5.20
C ALA A 344 -9.78 10.25 -6.29
N VAL A 345 -9.09 10.86 -7.23
CA VAL A 345 -8.57 10.21 -8.44
C VAL A 345 -7.70 9.00 -8.12
N ARG A 346 -6.71 9.16 -7.22
CA ARG A 346 -5.83 8.05 -6.80
C ARG A 346 -6.60 6.90 -6.16
N ALA A 347 -7.56 7.21 -5.28
CA ALA A 347 -8.37 6.19 -4.62
C ALA A 347 -9.26 5.45 -5.64
N ARG A 348 -9.89 6.17 -6.58
CA ARG A 348 -10.69 5.58 -7.66
C ARG A 348 -9.85 4.66 -8.55
N THR A 349 -8.66 5.09 -8.94
CA THR A 349 -7.74 4.27 -9.75
C THR A 349 -7.32 3.02 -9.00
N ARG A 350 -6.89 3.14 -7.73
CA ARG A 350 -6.44 2.02 -6.91
C ARG A 350 -7.52 0.97 -6.71
N PHE A 351 -8.68 1.39 -6.23
CA PHE A 351 -9.78 0.46 -5.98
C PHE A 351 -10.46 -0.01 -7.27
N GLY A 352 -10.43 0.82 -8.33
CA GLY A 352 -10.89 0.43 -9.66
C GLY A 352 -10.06 -0.70 -10.27
N VAL A 353 -8.74 -0.65 -10.18
CA VAL A 353 -7.87 -1.76 -10.63
C VAL A 353 -8.13 -3.03 -9.82
N ARG A 354 -8.34 -2.91 -8.50
CA ARG A 354 -8.69 -4.05 -7.65
C ARG A 354 -10.07 -4.62 -7.99
N ARG A 355 -11.04 -3.76 -8.32
CA ARG A 355 -12.36 -4.14 -8.84
C ARG A 355 -12.24 -4.92 -10.16
N ALA A 356 -11.49 -4.40 -11.13
CA ALA A 356 -11.25 -5.09 -12.39
C ALA A 356 -10.56 -6.46 -12.19
N LEU A 357 -9.61 -6.55 -11.26
CA LEU A 357 -8.99 -7.80 -10.86
C LEU A 357 -10.01 -8.80 -10.30
N ALA A 358 -10.94 -8.36 -9.45
CA ALA A 358 -11.99 -9.21 -8.91
C ALA A 358 -12.85 -9.81 -10.02
N HIS A 359 -13.35 -8.99 -10.97
CA HIS A 359 -14.11 -9.45 -12.13
C HIS A 359 -13.31 -10.41 -13.02
N ALA A 360 -12.01 -10.11 -13.27
CA ALA A 360 -11.16 -11.01 -14.06
C ALA A 360 -10.98 -12.38 -13.39
N LEU A 361 -10.86 -12.42 -12.06
CA LEU A 361 -10.73 -13.65 -11.28
C LEU A 361 -12.07 -14.41 -11.17
N ALA A 362 -13.20 -13.69 -11.17
CA ALA A 362 -14.55 -14.25 -11.24
C ALA A 362 -14.90 -14.82 -12.64
N GLY A 363 -14.08 -14.53 -13.66
CA GLY A 363 -14.33 -15.00 -15.04
C GLY A 363 -15.13 -14.03 -15.90
N GLU A 364 -15.48 -12.86 -15.40
CA GLU A 364 -16.21 -11.81 -16.12
C GLU A 364 -15.27 -10.98 -17.01
N VAL A 365 -14.69 -11.63 -18.00
CA VAL A 365 -13.53 -11.15 -18.78
C VAL A 365 -13.84 -9.86 -19.55
N ASP A 366 -15.00 -9.79 -20.22
CA ASP A 366 -15.38 -8.60 -21.00
C ASP A 366 -15.51 -7.38 -20.08
N HIS A 367 -16.16 -7.56 -18.94
CA HIS A 367 -16.36 -6.50 -17.97
C HIS A 367 -15.02 -6.04 -17.35
N ALA A 368 -14.17 -6.98 -16.96
CA ALA A 368 -12.84 -6.70 -16.45
C ALA A 368 -11.99 -5.90 -17.46
N CYS A 369 -12.03 -6.26 -18.74
CA CYS A 369 -11.31 -5.56 -19.81
C CYS A 369 -11.86 -4.14 -20.03
N ALA A 370 -13.18 -3.96 -20.04
CA ALA A 370 -13.81 -2.64 -20.15
C ALA A 370 -13.39 -1.72 -19.01
N LEU A 371 -13.53 -2.19 -17.75
CA LEU A 371 -13.11 -1.45 -16.57
C LEU A 371 -11.61 -1.08 -16.61
N THR A 372 -10.77 -2.03 -17.02
CA THR A 372 -9.32 -1.79 -17.13
C THR A 372 -9.05 -0.70 -18.15
N GLY A 373 -9.70 -0.76 -19.32
CA GLY A 373 -9.54 0.24 -20.38
C GLY A 373 -9.82 1.67 -19.94
N GLU A 374 -10.82 1.87 -19.09
CA GLU A 374 -11.20 3.16 -18.49
C GLU A 374 -10.19 3.68 -17.46
N LEU A 375 -9.44 2.77 -16.82
CA LEU A 375 -8.53 3.11 -15.72
C LEU A 375 -7.09 3.43 -16.17
N LEU A 376 -6.67 3.00 -17.36
CA LEU A 376 -5.26 3.08 -17.80
C LEU A 376 -4.70 4.49 -17.78
N ASP A 377 -5.50 5.50 -18.15
CA ASP A 377 -5.06 6.90 -18.10
C ASP A 377 -4.85 7.38 -16.65
N GLY A 378 -5.75 6.98 -15.74
CA GLY A 378 -5.61 7.25 -14.31
C GLY A 378 -4.41 6.53 -13.69
N VAL A 379 -4.13 5.30 -14.12
CA VAL A 379 -2.92 4.55 -13.70
C VAL A 379 -1.66 5.34 -14.13
N ALA A 380 -1.59 5.74 -15.39
CA ALA A 380 -0.46 6.50 -15.92
C ALA A 380 -0.27 7.85 -15.21
N ALA A 381 -1.36 8.58 -14.96
CA ALA A 381 -1.32 9.87 -14.28
C ALA A 381 -0.94 9.75 -12.80
N SER A 382 -1.37 8.67 -12.13
CA SER A 382 -1.08 8.47 -10.71
C SER A 382 0.39 8.18 -10.42
N GLY A 383 1.12 7.53 -11.34
CA GLY A 383 2.49 7.06 -11.15
C GLY A 383 2.68 6.23 -9.89
N SER A 384 1.68 5.46 -9.49
CA SER A 384 1.63 4.74 -8.22
C SER A 384 2.15 3.32 -8.36
N ALA A 385 3.21 2.98 -7.65
CA ALA A 385 3.78 1.64 -7.63
C ALA A 385 2.80 0.62 -7.02
N THR A 386 1.99 1.01 -6.03
CA THR A 386 0.99 0.12 -5.42
C THR A 386 -0.14 -0.19 -6.40
N VAL A 387 -0.59 0.79 -7.20
CA VAL A 387 -1.56 0.57 -8.29
C VAL A 387 -0.96 -0.31 -9.39
N THR A 388 0.29 -0.06 -9.76
CA THR A 388 1.00 -0.86 -10.77
C THR A 388 1.17 -2.32 -10.32
N ALA A 389 1.39 -2.58 -9.03
CA ALA A 389 1.44 -3.93 -8.50
C ALA A 389 0.10 -4.67 -8.68
N ASP A 390 -1.03 -4.03 -8.36
CA ASP A 390 -2.35 -4.62 -8.60
C ASP A 390 -2.66 -4.77 -10.10
N LEU A 391 -2.22 -3.83 -10.95
CA LEU A 391 -2.36 -3.94 -12.40
C LEU A 391 -1.56 -5.12 -12.97
N ARG A 392 -0.37 -5.41 -12.43
CA ARG A 392 0.40 -6.61 -12.80
C ARG A 392 -0.36 -7.90 -12.42
N ARG A 393 -0.99 -7.94 -11.25
CA ARG A 393 -1.83 -9.09 -10.84
C ARG A 393 -3.01 -9.26 -11.81
N LEU A 394 -3.69 -8.17 -12.16
CA LEU A 394 -4.77 -8.17 -13.15
C LEU A 394 -4.28 -8.68 -14.51
N SER A 395 -3.14 -8.18 -15.00
CA SER A 395 -2.54 -8.66 -16.25
C SER A 395 -2.26 -10.16 -16.21
N GLN A 396 -1.73 -10.68 -15.10
CA GLN A 396 -1.51 -12.11 -14.91
C GLN A 396 -2.83 -12.91 -14.90
N ALA A 397 -3.87 -12.39 -14.25
CA ALA A 397 -5.18 -13.03 -14.23
C ALA A 397 -5.76 -13.11 -15.66
N LEU A 398 -5.62 -12.06 -16.46
CA LEU A 398 -6.11 -12.03 -17.85
C LEU A 398 -5.31 -12.92 -18.81
N THR A 399 -4.07 -13.31 -18.50
CA THR A 399 -3.30 -14.21 -19.38
C THR A 399 -3.96 -15.58 -19.55
N ARG A 400 -4.82 -16.03 -18.64
CA ARG A 400 -5.62 -17.26 -18.77
C ARG A 400 -6.56 -17.19 -19.97
N TYR A 401 -6.97 -15.99 -20.32
CA TYR A 401 -7.95 -15.69 -21.38
C TYR A 401 -7.29 -15.08 -22.62
N HIS A 402 -6.02 -15.40 -22.90
CA HIS A 402 -5.25 -14.85 -24.01
C HIS A 402 -5.90 -15.01 -25.38
N GLY A 403 -6.78 -16.03 -25.56
CA GLY A 403 -7.58 -16.23 -26.77
C GLY A 403 -8.84 -15.36 -26.88
N HIS A 404 -9.22 -14.65 -25.80
CA HIS A 404 -10.43 -13.83 -25.76
C HIS A 404 -10.23 -12.51 -26.51
N GLY A 405 -11.21 -12.06 -27.31
CA GLY A 405 -11.14 -10.85 -28.13
C GLY A 405 -10.78 -9.62 -27.31
N ALA A 406 -11.56 -9.33 -26.26
CA ALA A 406 -11.34 -8.17 -25.41
C ALA A 406 -9.94 -8.14 -24.73
N VAL A 407 -9.40 -9.29 -24.39
CA VAL A 407 -8.04 -9.38 -23.80
C VAL A 407 -6.97 -9.05 -24.84
N ARG A 408 -7.14 -9.52 -26.08
CA ARG A 408 -6.23 -9.19 -27.18
C ARG A 408 -6.26 -7.71 -27.52
N ASP A 409 -7.44 -7.10 -27.54
CA ASP A 409 -7.62 -5.67 -27.84
C ASP A 409 -7.05 -4.76 -26.72
N LEU A 410 -7.19 -5.17 -25.46
CA LEU A 410 -6.64 -4.47 -24.29
C LEU A 410 -5.11 -4.61 -24.20
N GLY A 411 -4.58 -5.75 -24.62
CA GLY A 411 -3.19 -6.18 -24.38
C GLY A 411 -2.13 -5.11 -24.66
N PRO A 412 -2.09 -4.48 -25.83
CA PRO A 412 -1.08 -3.45 -26.15
C PRO A 412 -1.12 -2.26 -25.18
N ARG A 413 -2.31 -1.78 -24.83
CA ARG A 413 -2.50 -0.67 -23.88
C ARG A 413 -2.06 -1.04 -22.47
N LEU A 414 -2.39 -2.26 -22.03
CA LEU A 414 -2.02 -2.79 -20.72
C LEU A 414 -0.50 -2.93 -20.59
N VAL A 415 0.17 -3.46 -21.61
CA VAL A 415 1.64 -3.57 -21.68
C VAL A 415 2.27 -2.18 -21.62
N ALA A 416 1.78 -1.23 -22.40
CA ALA A 416 2.28 0.15 -22.39
C ALA A 416 2.13 0.81 -21.01
N ALA A 417 1.04 0.56 -20.28
CA ALA A 417 0.82 1.09 -18.95
C ALA A 417 1.76 0.47 -17.89
N LEU A 418 2.11 -0.81 -18.04
CA LEU A 418 3.01 -1.52 -17.12
C LEU A 418 4.51 -1.20 -17.32
N HIS A 419 4.89 -0.72 -18.49
CA HIS A 419 6.29 -0.42 -18.85
C HIS A 419 6.58 1.09 -18.90
N ARG A 420 5.65 1.94 -18.54
CA ARG A 420 5.95 3.37 -18.38
C ARG A 420 6.89 3.55 -17.17
N PRO A 421 8.02 4.28 -17.37
CA PRO A 421 9.01 4.57 -16.33
C PRO A 421 8.43 5.45 -15.21
#